data_0ac645cd1bb823444ff3ea4eea662302
#
_entry.id   0ac645cd1bb823444ff3ea4eea662302
#
_cell.length_a   1.000
_cell.length_b   1.000
_cell.length_c   1.000
_cell.angle_alpha   90.00
_cell.angle_beta   90.00
_cell.angle_gamma   90.00
#
_symmetry.space_group_name_H-M   'P 1'
#
loop_
_entity.id
_entity.type
_entity.pdbx_description
1 polymer ?
#
loop_
_entity_poly.entity_id
_entity_poly.type
_entity_poly.pdbx_seq_one_letter_code
_entity_poly.pdbx_strand_id
1 'polypeptide(L)'
;MEKKEIGMAEQKYESKITSSASSAQDIYRVMSNLTNIEKVKHLIPQDKVKEIIAEEDNVRFKVDGIGQMIGLRIEDRIENDTIKYGLDNIPLEGHCWIQLKEVAPGDTRIKLTIKADMPAMIKMMVESKLRKGLDQAAEMLAHMPFAQM
;
A
#
# COMPACT_ATOMS: atom_id res chain seq x y z
N MET A 1 24.02 -9.88 -0.90
CA MET A 1 25.06 -10.61 -0.15
C MET A 1 25.45 -9.86 1.10
N GLU A 2 25.92 -8.67 0.95
CA GLU A 2 26.35 -7.85 2.08
C GLU A 2 25.25 -7.60 3.09
N LYS A 3 24.02 -7.41 2.61
CA LYS A 3 22.86 -7.19 3.51
C LYS A 3 22.66 -8.33 4.47
N LYS A 4 22.80 -9.57 4.01
CA LYS A 4 22.68 -10.74 4.88
C LYS A 4 23.79 -10.81 5.90
N GLU A 5 25.00 -10.44 5.50
CA GLU A 5 26.18 -10.47 6.35
C GLU A 5 26.09 -9.47 7.50
N ILE A 6 25.40 -8.35 7.28
CA ILE A 6 25.22 -7.32 8.31
C ILE A 6 23.89 -7.43 9.04
N GLY A 7 23.22 -8.57 8.95
CA GLY A 7 21.96 -8.81 9.66
C GLY A 7 20.72 -8.22 8.98
N MET A 8 20.85 -7.81 7.71
CA MET A 8 19.72 -7.31 6.93
C MET A 8 19.36 -8.31 5.85
N ALA A 9 18.07 -8.46 5.60
CA ALA A 9 17.57 -9.32 4.54
C ALA A 9 16.28 -8.72 3.99
N GLU A 10 16.06 -8.92 2.70
CA GLU A 10 14.80 -8.53 2.08
C GLU A 10 13.69 -9.42 2.63
N GLN A 11 12.65 -8.80 3.14
CA GLN A 11 11.45 -9.47 3.62
C GLN A 11 10.31 -9.17 2.67
N LYS A 12 9.51 -10.19 2.39
CA LYS A 12 8.33 -10.07 1.54
C LYS A 12 7.08 -10.35 2.35
N TYR A 13 6.12 -9.45 2.29
CA TYR A 13 4.83 -9.61 2.95
C TYR A 13 3.73 -9.42 1.92
N GLU A 14 2.76 -10.32 1.94
CA GLU A 14 1.62 -10.26 1.02
C GLU A 14 0.33 -10.21 1.83
N SER A 15 -0.62 -9.41 1.36
CA SER A 15 -1.96 -9.41 1.93
C SER A 15 -2.71 -10.67 1.49
N LYS A 16 -3.82 -10.95 2.17
CA LYS A 16 -4.80 -11.88 1.61
C LYS A 16 -5.33 -11.30 0.29
N ILE A 17 -5.85 -12.15 -0.56
CA ILE A 17 -6.48 -11.73 -1.81
C ILE A 17 -7.93 -11.36 -1.50
N THR A 18 -8.32 -10.15 -1.89
CA THR A 18 -9.68 -9.66 -1.72
C THR A 18 -10.35 -9.46 -3.08
N SER A 19 -11.65 -9.30 -3.08
CA SER A 19 -12.43 -9.17 -4.31
C SER A 19 -13.22 -7.86 -4.27
N SER A 20 -13.11 -7.08 -5.36
CA SER A 20 -13.84 -5.84 -5.53
C SER A 20 -14.87 -5.99 -6.65
N ALA A 21 -16.02 -5.34 -6.47
CA ALA A 21 -17.03 -5.26 -7.52
C ALA A 21 -16.65 -4.30 -8.64
N SER A 22 -15.62 -3.47 -8.43
CA SER A 22 -15.13 -2.53 -9.44
C SER A 22 -14.26 -3.23 -10.49
N SER A 23 -14.18 -2.66 -11.68
CA SER A 23 -13.29 -3.18 -12.72
C SER A 23 -11.83 -2.85 -12.39
N ALA A 24 -10.91 -3.63 -12.95
CA ALA A 24 -9.49 -3.34 -12.83
C ALA A 24 -9.16 -1.95 -13.39
N GLN A 25 -9.82 -1.57 -14.47
CA GLN A 25 -9.65 -0.24 -15.08
C GLN A 25 -10.01 0.88 -14.11
N ASP A 26 -11.12 0.78 -13.42
CA ASP A 26 -11.54 1.80 -12.46
C ASP A 26 -10.63 1.85 -11.24
N ILE A 27 -10.24 0.70 -10.72
CA ILE A 27 -9.30 0.67 -9.59
C ILE A 27 -7.97 1.28 -9.98
N TYR A 28 -7.45 0.90 -11.13
CA TYR A 28 -6.18 1.43 -11.63
C TYR A 28 -6.25 2.95 -11.82
N ARG A 29 -7.30 3.43 -12.46
CA ARG A 29 -7.51 4.86 -12.72
C ARG A 29 -7.46 5.68 -11.43
N VAL A 30 -8.16 5.19 -10.41
CA VAL A 30 -8.22 5.89 -9.12
C VAL A 30 -6.90 5.80 -8.36
N MET A 31 -6.33 4.60 -8.26
CA MET A 31 -5.15 4.37 -7.44
C MET A 31 -3.86 4.86 -8.09
N SER A 32 -3.85 5.12 -9.39
CA SER A 32 -2.68 5.68 -10.06
C SER A 32 -2.62 7.21 -9.98
N ASN A 33 -3.60 7.84 -9.35
CA ASN A 33 -3.58 9.28 -9.03
C ASN A 33 -3.90 9.43 -7.55
N LEU A 34 -2.90 9.68 -6.74
CA LEU A 34 -3.03 9.68 -5.29
C LEU A 34 -3.84 10.85 -4.73
N THR A 35 -4.14 11.89 -5.54
CA THR A 35 -5.06 12.94 -5.10
C THR A 35 -6.45 12.38 -4.81
N ASN A 36 -6.81 11.24 -5.37
CA ASN A 36 -8.09 10.58 -5.10
C ASN A 36 -8.25 10.14 -3.64
N ILE A 37 -7.17 10.07 -2.87
CA ILE A 37 -7.23 9.79 -1.43
C ILE A 37 -8.10 10.81 -0.71
N GLU A 38 -8.12 12.06 -1.19
CA GLU A 38 -8.96 13.11 -0.61
C GLU A 38 -10.45 12.74 -0.64
N LYS A 39 -10.88 11.98 -1.63
CA LYS A 39 -12.28 11.56 -1.78
C LYS A 39 -12.69 10.49 -0.79
N VAL A 40 -11.75 9.72 -0.27
CA VAL A 40 -12.01 8.59 0.64
C VAL A 40 -11.34 8.75 2.00
N LYS A 41 -10.78 9.91 2.26
CA LYS A 41 -10.06 10.23 3.48
C LYS A 41 -10.89 9.92 4.73
N HIS A 42 -12.20 10.14 4.65
CA HIS A 42 -13.13 9.86 5.75
C HIS A 42 -13.27 8.37 6.08
N LEU A 43 -12.85 7.48 5.18
CA LEU A 43 -12.88 6.04 5.41
C LEU A 43 -11.61 5.53 6.10
N ILE A 44 -10.58 6.36 6.16
CA ILE A 44 -9.31 6.01 6.77
C ILE A 44 -9.39 6.25 8.29
N PRO A 45 -8.98 5.28 9.13
CA PRO A 45 -9.02 5.47 10.58
C PRO A 45 -8.17 6.65 11.03
N GLN A 46 -8.82 7.69 11.56
CA GLN A 46 -8.15 8.95 11.94
C GLN A 46 -7.27 8.80 13.18
N ASP A 47 -7.49 7.78 13.99
CA ASP A 47 -6.67 7.49 15.15
C ASP A 47 -5.36 6.79 14.77
N LYS A 48 -5.28 6.22 13.58
CA LYS A 48 -4.10 5.48 13.12
C LYS A 48 -3.31 6.20 12.04
N VAL A 49 -3.99 6.92 11.16
CA VAL A 49 -3.36 7.66 10.06
C VAL A 49 -3.88 9.09 10.07
N LYS A 50 -2.96 10.05 10.16
CA LYS A 50 -3.29 11.47 10.30
C LYS A 50 -2.49 12.33 9.32
N GLU A 51 -2.92 13.58 9.16
CA GLU A 51 -2.20 14.60 8.41
C GLU A 51 -1.86 14.16 6.98
N ILE A 52 -2.84 13.58 6.31
CA ILE A 52 -2.66 13.07 4.94
C ILE A 52 -2.51 14.24 3.97
N ILE A 53 -1.39 14.27 3.24
CA ILE A 53 -1.11 15.25 2.21
C ILE A 53 -0.87 14.47 0.91
N ALA A 54 -1.81 14.58 -0.02
CA ALA A 54 -1.77 13.81 -1.26
C ALA A 54 -1.50 14.71 -2.48
N GLU A 55 -0.60 14.27 -3.34
CA GLU A 55 -0.34 14.83 -4.65
C GLU A 55 -0.55 13.73 -5.69
N GLU A 56 -0.44 14.05 -6.98
CA GLU A 56 -0.70 13.06 -8.03
C GLU A 56 0.11 11.78 -7.87
N ASP A 57 1.42 11.92 -7.64
CA ASP A 57 2.35 10.81 -7.65
C ASP A 57 2.89 10.45 -6.27
N ASN A 58 2.45 11.13 -5.22
CA ASN A 58 2.92 10.81 -3.86
C ASN A 58 1.89 11.18 -2.81
N VAL A 59 2.00 10.54 -1.66
CA VAL A 59 1.20 10.86 -0.48
C VAL A 59 2.09 10.78 0.73
N ARG A 60 1.91 11.74 1.66
CA ARG A 60 2.61 11.76 2.94
C ARG A 60 1.59 11.76 4.05
N PHE A 61 1.91 11.10 5.15
CA PHE A 61 0.99 10.97 6.27
C PHE A 61 1.74 10.58 7.54
N LYS A 62 1.08 10.74 8.67
CA LYS A 62 1.58 10.27 9.97
C LYS A 62 0.85 8.99 10.34
N VAL A 63 1.62 8.03 10.85
CA VAL A 63 1.07 6.77 11.37
C VAL A 63 1.26 6.78 12.89
N ASP A 64 0.24 6.31 13.61
CA ASP A 64 0.29 6.19 15.06
C ASP A 64 1.51 5.37 15.49
N GLY A 65 2.26 5.90 16.44
CA GLY A 65 3.49 5.27 16.94
C GLY A 65 4.74 5.60 16.15
N ILE A 66 4.63 6.35 15.05
CA ILE A 66 5.76 6.81 14.26
C ILE A 66 5.84 8.33 14.38
N GLY A 67 6.98 8.84 14.84
CA GLY A 67 7.15 10.25 15.19
C GLY A 67 7.36 11.20 14.02
N GLN A 68 7.29 10.72 12.78
CA GLN A 68 7.57 11.54 11.59
C GLN A 68 6.61 11.20 10.45
N MET A 69 6.52 12.12 9.49
CA MET A 69 5.75 11.88 8.27
C MET A 69 6.44 10.79 7.45
N ILE A 70 5.67 9.83 7.00
CA ILE A 70 6.14 8.82 6.05
C ILE A 70 5.41 9.01 4.74
N GLY A 71 5.89 8.40 3.67
CA GLY A 71 5.31 8.61 2.37
C GLY A 71 5.38 7.40 1.45
N LEU A 72 4.51 7.47 0.45
CA LEU A 72 4.50 6.55 -0.68
C LEU A 72 4.62 7.39 -1.95
N ARG A 73 5.47 6.93 -2.86
CA ARG A 73 5.69 7.59 -4.15
C ARG A 73 5.47 6.56 -5.26
N ILE A 74 4.66 6.91 -6.25
CA ILE A 74 4.46 6.01 -7.39
C ILE A 74 5.75 5.94 -8.20
N GLU A 75 6.25 4.74 -8.41
CA GLU A 75 7.49 4.48 -9.16
C GLU A 75 7.23 3.88 -10.53
N ASP A 76 6.20 3.06 -10.65
CA ASP A 76 5.89 2.38 -11.90
C ASP A 76 4.41 2.04 -11.98
N ARG A 77 3.90 1.97 -13.20
CA ARG A 77 2.50 1.65 -13.49
C ARG A 77 2.44 0.68 -14.65
N ILE A 78 1.71 -0.41 -14.47
CA ILE A 78 1.32 -1.32 -15.55
C ILE A 78 -0.18 -1.22 -15.65
N GLU A 79 -0.67 -0.65 -16.72
CA GLU A 79 -2.08 -0.30 -16.89
C GLU A 79 -3.03 -1.47 -16.55
N ASN A 80 -4.00 -1.18 -15.67
CA ASN A 80 -5.03 -2.12 -15.23
C ASN A 80 -4.50 -3.39 -14.55
N ASP A 81 -3.24 -3.40 -14.16
CA ASP A 81 -2.56 -4.58 -13.61
C ASP A 81 -1.85 -4.30 -12.30
N THR A 82 -0.87 -3.42 -12.31
CA THR A 82 0.00 -3.22 -11.15
C THR A 82 0.42 -1.76 -10.99
N ILE A 83 0.45 -1.30 -9.75
CA ILE A 83 1.05 -0.01 -9.40
C ILE A 83 2.13 -0.28 -8.37
N LYS A 84 3.34 0.21 -8.63
CA LYS A 84 4.48 0.07 -7.72
C LYS A 84 4.74 1.39 -7.01
N TYR A 85 4.93 1.32 -5.69
CA TYR A 85 5.23 2.47 -4.85
C TYR A 85 6.58 2.30 -4.19
N GLY A 86 7.33 3.40 -4.06
CA GLY A 86 8.49 3.47 -3.19
C GLY A 86 8.10 4.01 -1.84
N LEU A 87 8.82 3.59 -0.80
CA LEU A 87 8.62 4.10 0.56
C LEU A 87 9.54 5.29 0.78
N ASP A 88 8.97 6.41 1.26
CA ASP A 88 9.70 7.63 1.52
C ASP A 88 9.74 7.94 3.01
N ASN A 89 10.88 8.49 3.44
CA ASN A 89 11.08 8.97 4.80
C ASN A 89 10.91 7.88 5.88
N ILE A 90 11.20 6.66 5.51
CA ILE A 90 11.25 5.50 6.42
C ILE A 90 12.70 5.02 6.39
N PRO A 91 13.30 4.69 7.53
CA PRO A 91 14.71 4.26 7.57
C PRO A 91 14.88 2.82 7.07
N LEU A 92 14.12 2.43 6.07
CA LEU A 92 14.15 1.13 5.43
C LEU A 92 14.05 1.34 3.93
N GLU A 93 14.78 0.54 3.18
CA GLU A 93 14.64 0.51 1.73
C GLU A 93 13.54 -0.49 1.39
N GLY A 94 12.50 -0.01 0.71
CA GLY A 94 11.38 -0.89 0.42
C GLY A 94 10.44 -0.37 -0.65
N HIS A 95 9.61 -1.29 -1.12
CA HIS A 95 8.63 -1.03 -2.16
C HIS A 95 7.32 -1.72 -1.82
N CYS A 96 6.24 -1.20 -2.39
CA CYS A 96 4.90 -1.75 -2.21
C CYS A 96 4.23 -1.87 -3.59
N TRP A 97 3.44 -2.89 -3.78
CA TRP A 97 2.70 -3.10 -5.02
C TRP A 97 1.22 -3.30 -4.73
N ILE A 98 0.37 -2.70 -5.57
CA ILE A 98 -1.03 -3.06 -5.69
C ILE A 98 -1.16 -3.87 -6.97
N GLN A 99 -1.61 -5.12 -6.84
CA GLN A 99 -1.75 -6.04 -7.96
C GLN A 99 -3.23 -6.34 -8.18
N LEU A 100 -3.66 -6.22 -9.43
CA LEU A 100 -5.06 -6.35 -9.83
C LEU A 100 -5.21 -7.48 -10.84
N LYS A 101 -6.28 -8.26 -10.71
CA LYS A 101 -6.64 -9.28 -11.70
C LYS A 101 -8.15 -9.37 -11.80
N GLU A 102 -8.70 -8.89 -12.90
CA GLU A 102 -10.13 -9.01 -13.17
C GLU A 102 -10.42 -10.41 -13.68
N VAL A 103 -11.09 -11.22 -12.87
CA VAL A 103 -11.39 -12.62 -13.21
C VAL A 103 -12.75 -12.77 -13.85
N ALA A 104 -13.63 -11.78 -13.66
CA ALA A 104 -14.97 -11.74 -14.28
C ALA A 104 -15.51 -10.32 -14.12
N PRO A 105 -16.51 -9.92 -14.92
CA PRO A 105 -17.19 -8.63 -14.69
C PRO A 105 -17.71 -8.56 -13.25
N GLY A 106 -17.37 -7.48 -12.55
CA GLY A 106 -17.76 -7.31 -11.15
C GLY A 106 -16.94 -8.13 -10.15
N ASP A 107 -15.82 -8.70 -10.58
CA ASP A 107 -14.94 -9.45 -9.68
C ASP A 107 -13.47 -9.22 -10.04
N THR A 108 -12.89 -8.20 -9.42
CA THR A 108 -11.46 -7.91 -9.55
C THR A 108 -10.75 -8.31 -8.27
N ARG A 109 -9.76 -9.19 -8.39
CA ARG A 109 -8.95 -9.63 -7.27
C ARG A 109 -7.84 -8.62 -7.01
N ILE A 110 -7.63 -8.35 -5.73
CA ILE A 110 -6.65 -7.34 -5.25
C ILE A 110 -5.70 -8.04 -4.30
N LYS A 111 -4.40 -7.83 -4.53
CA LYS A 111 -3.35 -8.27 -3.61
C LYS A 111 -2.37 -7.13 -3.40
N LEU A 112 -1.97 -6.92 -2.15
CA LEU A 112 -0.94 -5.95 -1.79
C LEU A 112 0.33 -6.70 -1.41
N THR A 113 1.47 -6.20 -1.85
CA THR A 113 2.77 -6.79 -1.53
C THR A 113 3.71 -5.70 -1.05
N ILE A 114 4.47 -5.98 0.01
CA ILE A 114 5.57 -5.12 0.46
C ILE A 114 6.84 -5.95 0.46
N LYS A 115 7.90 -5.40 -0.10
CA LYS A 115 9.27 -5.93 0.06
C LYS A 115 10.11 -4.84 0.70
N ALA A 116 10.80 -5.18 1.75
CA ALA A 116 11.64 -4.23 2.47
C ALA A 116 12.86 -4.91 3.06
N ASP A 117 13.99 -4.21 3.05
CA ASP A 117 15.20 -4.67 3.72
C ASP A 117 15.12 -4.24 5.19
N MET A 118 15.07 -5.21 6.09
CA MET A 118 14.91 -4.93 7.52
C MET A 118 15.93 -5.68 8.36
N PRO A 119 16.58 -5.00 9.32
CA PRO A 119 17.31 -5.69 10.37
C PRO A 119 16.36 -6.60 11.15
N ALA A 120 16.90 -7.73 11.66
CA ALA A 120 16.09 -8.70 12.39
C ALA A 120 15.31 -8.09 13.55
N MET A 121 15.90 -7.14 14.26
CA MET A 121 15.26 -6.46 15.39
C MET A 121 14.02 -5.71 14.96
N ILE A 122 14.12 -4.95 13.86
CA ILE A 122 12.98 -4.18 13.34
C ILE A 122 11.90 -5.12 12.83
N LYS A 123 12.30 -6.21 12.16
CA LYS A 123 11.37 -7.22 11.68
C LYS A 123 10.52 -7.76 12.83
N MET A 124 11.14 -8.12 13.95
CA MET A 124 10.43 -8.61 15.13
C MET A 124 9.43 -7.60 15.67
N MET A 125 9.74 -6.32 15.60
CA MET A 125 8.88 -5.27 16.13
C MET A 125 7.67 -4.97 15.25
N VAL A 126 7.84 -5.05 13.93
CA VAL A 126 6.81 -4.55 12.99
C VAL A 126 6.07 -5.62 12.21
N GLU A 127 6.59 -6.85 12.17
CA GLU A 127 6.06 -7.88 11.27
C GLU A 127 4.57 -8.14 11.42
N SER A 128 4.08 -8.35 12.66
CA SER A 128 2.66 -8.64 12.86
C SER A 128 1.79 -7.44 12.52
N LYS A 129 2.24 -6.23 12.83
CA LYS A 129 1.51 -5.01 12.49
C LYS A 129 1.45 -4.80 10.98
N LEU A 130 2.55 -5.11 10.30
CA LEU A 130 2.65 -4.98 8.86
C LEU A 130 1.71 -5.94 8.14
N ARG A 131 1.70 -7.21 8.55
CA ARG A 131 0.79 -8.22 7.99
C ARG A 131 -0.67 -7.85 8.20
N LYS A 132 -1.01 -7.43 9.41
CA LYS A 132 -2.36 -7.02 9.75
C LYS A 132 -2.78 -5.77 8.96
N GLY A 133 -1.87 -4.80 8.85
CA GLY A 133 -2.13 -3.58 8.09
C GLY A 133 -2.35 -3.85 6.61
N LEU A 134 -1.59 -4.77 6.01
CA LEU A 134 -1.78 -5.14 4.61
C LEU A 134 -3.14 -5.78 4.39
N ASP A 135 -3.58 -6.67 5.26
CA ASP A 135 -4.88 -7.32 5.15
C ASP A 135 -6.01 -6.31 5.31
N GLN A 136 -5.88 -5.39 6.26
CA GLN A 136 -6.86 -4.33 6.47
C GLN A 136 -6.95 -3.39 5.26
N ALA A 137 -5.81 -3.04 4.67
CA ALA A 137 -5.79 -2.20 3.49
C ALA A 137 -6.41 -2.90 2.28
N ALA A 138 -6.15 -4.20 2.10
CA ALA A 138 -6.75 -4.97 1.03
C ALA A 138 -8.27 -5.05 1.18
N GLU A 139 -8.76 -5.23 2.41
CA GLU A 139 -10.20 -5.21 2.70
C GLU A 139 -10.83 -3.86 2.40
N MET A 140 -10.16 -2.78 2.79
CA MET A 140 -10.65 -1.43 2.53
C MET A 140 -10.76 -1.17 1.03
N LEU A 141 -9.72 -1.53 0.27
CA LEU A 141 -9.72 -1.37 -1.17
C LEU A 141 -10.85 -2.19 -1.82
N ALA A 142 -11.12 -3.38 -1.32
CA ALA A 142 -12.19 -4.23 -1.87
C ALA A 142 -13.57 -3.58 -1.77
N HIS A 143 -13.77 -2.71 -0.79
CA HIS A 143 -15.07 -2.09 -0.53
C HIS A 143 -15.19 -0.64 -1.01
N MET A 144 -14.13 -0.10 -1.62
CA MET A 144 -14.19 1.28 -2.12
C MET A 144 -15.00 1.37 -3.41
N PRO A 145 -15.80 2.45 -3.57
CA PRO A 145 -16.65 2.63 -4.75
C PRO A 145 -15.87 3.25 -5.90
N PHE A 146 -14.92 2.52 -6.46
CA PHE A 146 -14.03 3.05 -7.51
C PHE A 146 -14.77 3.54 -8.75
N ALA A 147 -15.86 2.88 -9.10
CA ALA A 147 -16.63 3.27 -10.29
C ALA A 147 -17.26 4.66 -10.17
N GLN A 148 -17.46 5.14 -8.94
CA GLN A 148 -18.04 6.45 -8.68
C GLN A 148 -17.02 7.52 -8.31
N MET A 149 -15.75 7.19 -8.39
CA MET A 149 -14.67 8.11 -8.02
C MET A 149 -14.03 8.81 -9.22
#